data_300a35fc6e1e73ed02ab310c67032ab7
#
_entry.id   300a35fc6e1e73ed02ab310c67032ab7
#
_cell.length_a   1.000
_cell.length_b   1.000
_cell.length_c   1.000
_cell.angle_alpha   90.00
_cell.angle_beta   90.00
_cell.angle_gamma   90.00
#
_symmetry.space_group_name_H-M   'P 1'
#
loop_
_entity.id
_entity.type
_entity.pdbx_description
1 polymer ?
#
loop_
_entity_poly.entity_id
_entity_poly.type
_entity_poly.pdbx_seq_one_letter_code
_entity_poly.pdbx_strand_id
1 'polypeptide(L)'
;MATDLTSLLEGGVILDPVAADSRKQALTLLSQALAAKTKLDQRDIFEAVLERERLGSTGVGEGVAIPHARIDRLSKPLGGFVRLESGVDFDAVDERPCDLIFMLIAPVGSGAD
;
A
#
# COMPACT_ATOMS: atom_id res chain seq x y z
N MET A 1 18.55 2.65 -11.73
CA MET A 1 17.75 3.85 -11.85
C MET A 1 16.78 3.97 -10.68
N ALA A 2 16.72 5.13 -10.14
CA ALA A 2 15.87 5.34 -8.98
C ALA A 2 14.41 5.47 -9.37
N THR A 3 13.56 4.85 -8.59
CA THR A 3 12.13 5.05 -8.71
C THR A 3 11.76 6.11 -7.67
N ASP A 4 11.34 7.26 -8.12
CA ASP A 4 10.96 8.30 -7.19
C ASP A 4 9.45 8.30 -6.98
N LEU A 5 9.01 9.13 -6.05
CA LEU A 5 7.61 9.19 -5.67
C LEU A 5 6.73 9.60 -6.84
N THR A 6 7.20 10.53 -7.66
CA THR A 6 6.45 10.99 -8.82
C THR A 6 6.19 9.85 -9.80
N SER A 7 7.23 9.06 -10.10
CA SER A 7 7.08 7.92 -11.00
C SER A 7 6.09 6.90 -10.47
N LEU A 8 6.12 6.64 -9.17
CA LEU A 8 5.20 5.69 -8.56
C LEU A 8 3.75 6.16 -8.65
N LEU A 9 3.53 7.45 -8.48
CA LEU A 9 2.17 7.98 -8.47
C LEU A 9 1.60 8.23 -9.86
N GLU A 10 2.44 8.39 -10.87
CA GLU A 10 1.95 8.66 -12.23
C GLU A 10 1.02 7.58 -12.74
N GLY A 11 1.37 6.32 -12.53
CA GLY A 11 0.52 5.22 -12.96
C GLY A 11 -0.32 4.64 -11.83
N GLY A 12 -0.25 5.25 -10.65
CA GLY A 12 -0.88 4.72 -9.47
C GLY A 12 -2.20 5.39 -9.14
N VAL A 13 -2.50 5.42 -7.85
CA VAL A 13 -3.80 5.87 -7.37
C VAL A 13 -3.62 6.82 -6.21
N ILE A 14 -4.41 7.89 -6.19
CA ILE A 14 -4.51 8.78 -5.05
C ILE A 14 -5.98 8.85 -4.67
N LEU A 15 -6.30 8.41 -3.47
CA LEU A 15 -7.67 8.43 -2.97
C LEU A 15 -7.87 9.60 -2.03
N ASP A 16 -8.93 10.36 -2.24
CA ASP A 16 -9.31 11.44 -1.35
C ASP A 16 -9.74 10.86 -0.01
N PRO A 17 -9.92 11.70 1.01
CA PRO A 17 -10.26 11.18 2.32
C PRO A 17 -11.41 10.19 2.25
N VAL A 18 -11.17 8.99 2.78
CA VAL A 18 -12.16 7.92 2.80
C VAL A 18 -12.24 7.37 4.21
N ALA A 19 -13.35 6.73 4.51
CA ALA A 19 -13.53 6.10 5.81
C ALA A 19 -13.07 4.66 5.75
N ALA A 20 -12.31 4.25 6.77
CA ALA A 20 -11.94 2.86 6.96
C ALA A 20 -11.89 2.60 8.46
N ASP A 21 -12.40 1.44 8.87
CA ASP A 21 -12.50 1.12 10.29
C ASP A 21 -11.34 0.28 10.78
N SER A 22 -10.52 -0.24 9.87
CA SER A 22 -9.45 -1.16 10.25
C SER A 22 -8.34 -1.13 9.22
N ARG A 23 -7.19 -1.65 9.63
CA ARG A 23 -6.06 -1.86 8.72
C ARG A 23 -6.48 -2.68 7.52
N LYS A 24 -7.20 -3.78 7.77
CA LYS A 24 -7.64 -4.66 6.68
C LYS A 24 -8.50 -3.92 5.67
N GLN A 25 -9.40 -3.08 6.14
CA GLN A 25 -10.27 -2.33 5.24
C GLN A 25 -9.47 -1.32 4.41
N ALA A 26 -8.50 -0.65 5.02
CA ALA A 26 -7.65 0.29 4.30
C ALA A 26 -6.84 -0.43 3.23
N LEU A 27 -6.28 -1.60 3.55
CA LEU A 27 -5.55 -2.39 2.58
C LEU A 27 -6.44 -2.87 1.45
N THR A 28 -7.69 -3.21 1.76
CA THR A 28 -8.66 -3.64 0.75
C THR A 28 -8.95 -2.52 -0.24
N LEU A 29 -9.16 -1.31 0.27
CA LEU A 29 -9.45 -0.17 -0.59
C LEU A 29 -8.32 0.12 -1.56
N LEU A 30 -7.07 0.11 -1.06
CA LEU A 30 -5.92 0.35 -1.93
C LEU A 30 -5.70 -0.78 -2.91
N SER A 31 -5.87 -2.03 -2.47
CA SER A 31 -5.73 -3.18 -3.36
C SER A 31 -6.74 -3.14 -4.49
N GLN A 32 -7.97 -2.74 -4.18
CA GLN A 32 -9.01 -2.62 -5.18
C GLN A 32 -8.65 -1.54 -6.20
N ALA A 33 -8.18 -0.40 -5.74
CA ALA A 33 -7.83 0.70 -6.63
C ALA A 33 -6.64 0.34 -7.52
N LEU A 34 -5.63 -0.31 -6.96
CA LEU A 34 -4.46 -0.71 -7.74
C LEU A 34 -4.79 -1.83 -8.72
N ALA A 35 -5.71 -2.73 -8.36
CA ALA A 35 -6.14 -3.77 -9.28
C ALA A 35 -6.78 -3.17 -10.53
N ALA A 36 -7.56 -2.11 -10.35
CA ALA A 36 -8.20 -1.45 -11.49
C ALA A 36 -7.18 -0.84 -12.44
N LYS A 37 -6.01 -0.45 -11.93
CA LYS A 37 -4.95 0.16 -12.75
C LYS A 37 -4.04 -0.86 -13.41
N THR A 38 -3.94 -2.07 -12.85
CA THR A 38 -2.93 -3.04 -13.29
C THR A 38 -3.52 -4.23 -14.01
N LYS A 39 -4.82 -4.42 -13.94
CA LYS A 39 -5.50 -5.62 -14.43
C LYS A 39 -5.12 -6.86 -13.64
N LEU A 40 -4.48 -6.69 -12.50
CA LEU A 40 -4.22 -7.79 -11.60
C LEU A 40 -5.46 -8.06 -10.76
N ASP A 41 -5.54 -9.27 -10.20
CA ASP A 41 -6.63 -9.62 -9.30
C ASP A 41 -6.44 -8.88 -7.98
N GLN A 42 -7.50 -8.23 -7.52
CA GLN A 42 -7.48 -7.53 -6.23
C GLN A 42 -7.03 -8.44 -5.10
N ARG A 43 -7.49 -9.69 -5.10
CA ARG A 43 -7.13 -10.65 -4.08
C ARG A 43 -5.62 -10.90 -4.05
N ASP A 44 -5.01 -11.00 -5.23
CA ASP A 44 -3.58 -11.27 -5.29
C ASP A 44 -2.78 -10.14 -4.65
N ILE A 45 -3.18 -8.89 -4.93
CA ILE A 45 -2.53 -7.74 -4.33
C ILE A 45 -2.76 -7.74 -2.82
N PHE A 46 -4.00 -7.90 -2.42
CA PHE A 46 -4.36 -7.85 -1.00
C PHE A 46 -3.63 -8.93 -0.21
N GLU A 47 -3.61 -10.16 -0.71
CA GLU A 47 -2.98 -11.25 0.02
C GLU A 47 -1.48 -11.07 0.13
N ALA A 48 -0.84 -10.57 -0.92
CA ALA A 48 0.60 -10.32 -0.88
C ALA A 48 0.95 -9.25 0.15
N VAL A 49 0.18 -8.17 0.18
CA VAL A 49 0.42 -7.08 1.12
C VAL A 49 0.10 -7.52 2.55
N LEU A 50 -0.99 -8.26 2.72
CA LEU A 50 -1.37 -8.74 4.04
C LEU A 50 -0.32 -9.69 4.60
N GLU A 51 0.24 -10.55 3.76
CA GLU A 51 1.29 -11.46 4.18
C GLU A 51 2.50 -10.68 4.68
N ARG A 52 2.86 -9.61 3.99
CA ARG A 52 3.97 -8.76 4.42
C ARG A 52 3.66 -8.12 5.79
N GLU A 53 2.44 -7.65 5.98
CA GLU A 53 2.05 -7.02 7.26
C GLU A 53 2.11 -8.02 8.42
N ARG A 54 1.85 -9.29 8.15
CA ARG A 54 1.96 -10.32 9.18
C ARG A 54 3.37 -10.54 9.66
N LEU A 55 4.36 -10.20 8.84
CA LEU A 55 5.76 -10.33 9.22
C LEU A 55 6.21 -9.20 10.13
N GLY A 56 5.51 -8.10 10.11
CA GLY A 56 5.80 -6.94 10.94
C GLY A 56 5.14 -5.72 10.37
N SER A 57 4.78 -4.79 11.26
CA SER A 57 4.06 -3.60 10.87
C SER A 57 4.87 -2.75 9.90
N THR A 58 4.17 -2.13 8.94
CA THR A 58 4.74 -1.12 8.07
C THR A 58 4.37 0.29 8.53
N GLY A 59 3.75 0.43 9.70
CA GLY A 59 3.52 1.74 10.30
C GLY A 59 4.82 2.31 10.82
N VAL A 60 5.25 3.44 10.24
CA VAL A 60 6.56 4.00 10.53
C VAL A 60 6.52 5.14 11.53
N GLY A 61 5.34 5.48 12.05
CA GLY A 61 5.18 6.55 13.01
C GLY A 61 4.56 7.78 12.39
N GLU A 62 4.10 8.67 13.24
CA GLU A 62 3.52 9.96 12.87
C GLU A 62 2.34 9.83 11.91
N GLY A 63 1.57 8.76 12.07
CA GLY A 63 0.36 8.58 11.27
C GLY A 63 0.59 7.98 9.90
N VAL A 64 1.80 7.51 9.59
CA VAL A 64 2.15 7.02 8.26
C VAL A 64 2.38 5.52 8.27
N ALA A 65 1.83 4.82 7.26
CA ALA A 65 2.11 3.41 7.04
C ALA A 65 2.49 3.21 5.57
N ILE A 66 3.41 2.27 5.32
CA ILE A 66 3.90 1.99 3.97
C ILE A 66 3.81 0.50 3.69
N PRO A 67 2.58 -0.04 3.59
CA PRO A 67 2.44 -1.45 3.20
C PRO A 67 3.03 -1.68 1.82
N HIS A 68 3.72 -2.80 1.63
CA HIS A 68 4.35 -3.06 0.36
C HIS A 68 4.46 -4.56 0.11
N ALA A 69 4.60 -4.91 -1.17
CA ALA A 69 4.73 -6.32 -1.54
C ALA A 69 5.28 -6.43 -2.95
N ARG A 70 5.85 -7.59 -3.25
CA ARG A 70 6.24 -7.93 -4.62
C ARG A 70 5.14 -8.78 -5.21
N ILE A 71 4.76 -8.44 -6.45
CA ILE A 71 3.62 -9.08 -7.11
C ILE A 71 4.11 -9.71 -8.41
N ASP A 72 3.83 -11.00 -8.56
CA ASP A 72 4.10 -11.68 -9.81
C ASP A 72 3.26 -11.07 -10.93
N ARG A 73 3.78 -11.06 -12.14
CA ARG A 73 3.10 -10.54 -13.32
C ARG A 73 2.92 -9.04 -13.35
N LEU A 74 3.45 -8.31 -12.38
CA LEU A 74 3.47 -6.86 -12.44
C LEU A 74 4.67 -6.43 -13.28
N SER A 75 4.49 -5.46 -14.17
CA SER A 75 5.56 -5.06 -15.09
C SER A 75 6.42 -3.93 -14.55
N LYS A 76 5.90 -3.12 -13.66
CA LYS A 76 6.65 -2.00 -13.10
C LYS A 76 6.11 -1.65 -11.73
N PRO A 77 6.92 -0.98 -10.88
CA PRO A 77 6.43 -0.57 -9.56
C PRO A 77 5.30 0.45 -9.68
N LEU A 78 4.36 0.35 -8.76
CA LEU A 78 3.25 1.28 -8.67
C LEU A 78 2.99 1.62 -7.21
N GLY A 79 2.45 2.80 -6.97
CA GLY A 79 2.08 3.23 -5.64
C GLY A 79 0.63 3.67 -5.58
N GLY A 80 0.01 3.43 -4.43
CA GLY A 80 -1.32 3.93 -4.15
C GLY A 80 -1.28 4.67 -2.82
N PHE A 81 -1.89 5.83 -2.77
CA PHE A 81 -1.92 6.65 -1.57
C PHE A 81 -3.35 6.90 -1.15
N VAL A 82 -3.62 6.78 0.14
CA VAL A 82 -4.93 7.12 0.66
C VAL A 82 -4.77 7.92 1.95
N ARG A 83 -5.60 8.93 2.10
CA ARG A 83 -5.76 9.64 3.36
C ARG A 83 -7.08 9.22 3.97
N LEU A 84 -7.05 8.71 5.19
CA LEU A 84 -8.25 8.26 5.88
C LEU A 84 -8.85 9.42 6.68
N GLU A 85 -10.17 9.41 6.81
CA GLU A 85 -10.85 10.40 7.63
C GLU A 85 -10.48 10.26 9.10
N SER A 86 -10.25 9.03 9.54
CA SER A 86 -9.78 8.75 10.89
C SER A 86 -8.70 7.69 10.81
N GLY A 87 -7.71 7.80 11.67
CA GLY A 87 -6.61 6.85 11.69
C GLY A 87 -7.05 5.46 12.10
N VAL A 88 -6.32 4.46 11.61
CA VAL A 88 -6.55 3.07 11.99
C VAL A 88 -5.27 2.49 12.57
N ASP A 89 -5.44 1.44 13.37
CA ASP A 89 -4.33 0.80 14.05
C ASP A 89 -3.50 -0.03 13.07
N PHE A 90 -2.24 0.33 12.90
CA PHE A 90 -1.26 -0.42 12.10
C PHE A 90 -0.17 -1.03 12.95
N ASP A 91 -0.34 -1.06 14.27
CA ASP A 91 0.71 -1.50 15.17
C ASP A 91 2.01 -0.71 14.93
N ALA A 92 1.87 0.59 14.71
CA ALA A 92 3.01 1.44 14.39
C ALA A 92 3.97 1.52 15.56
N VAL A 93 5.22 1.86 15.26
CA VAL A 93 6.28 1.90 16.29
C VAL A 93 5.97 2.90 17.41
N ASP A 94 5.21 3.95 17.12
CA ASP A 94 4.85 4.95 18.14
C ASP A 94 3.45 4.71 18.70
N GLU A 95 2.82 3.60 18.35
CA GLU A 95 1.49 3.19 18.80
C GLU A 95 0.38 4.18 18.42
N ARG A 96 0.64 5.04 17.47
CA ARG A 96 -0.35 5.98 16.99
C ARG A 96 -1.12 5.40 15.80
N PRO A 97 -2.41 5.75 15.67
CA PRO A 97 -3.16 5.33 14.48
C PRO A 97 -2.59 5.98 13.23
N CYS A 98 -2.75 5.30 12.09
CA CYS A 98 -2.26 5.78 10.81
C CYS A 98 -3.43 6.25 9.96
N ASP A 99 -3.30 7.45 9.40
CA ASP A 99 -4.30 8.00 8.48
C ASP A 99 -3.71 8.28 7.09
N LEU A 100 -2.39 8.18 6.95
CA LEU A 100 -1.72 8.34 5.66
C LEU A 100 -1.10 7.01 5.30
N ILE A 101 -1.62 6.38 4.24
CA ILE A 101 -1.18 5.04 3.87
C ILE A 101 -0.72 5.06 2.43
N PHE A 102 0.53 4.63 2.22
CA PHE A 102 1.17 4.60 0.92
C PHE A 102 1.52 3.16 0.61
N MET A 103 0.72 2.51 -0.24
CA MET A 103 0.96 1.12 -0.61
C MET A 103 1.85 1.05 -1.84
N LEU A 104 2.91 0.27 -1.75
CA LEU A 104 3.85 0.08 -2.85
C LEU A 104 3.79 -1.36 -3.32
N ILE A 105 3.64 -1.56 -4.63
CA ILE A 105 3.76 -2.90 -5.20
C ILE A 105 4.84 -2.87 -6.28
N ALA A 106 5.62 -3.94 -6.35
CA ALA A 106 6.74 -4.01 -7.26
C ALA A 106 6.82 -5.39 -7.89
N PRO A 107 7.44 -5.50 -9.08
CA PRO A 107 7.58 -6.80 -9.73
C PRO A 107 8.44 -7.75 -8.93
N VAL A 108 8.13 -9.03 -9.01
CA VAL A 108 8.97 -10.08 -8.45
C VAL A 108 10.25 -10.13 -9.29
N GLY A 109 11.40 -10.24 -8.60
CA GLY A 109 12.66 -10.33 -9.30
C GLY A 109 13.15 -9.04 -9.87
N SER A 110 12.64 -7.91 -9.38
CA SER A 110 13.04 -6.60 -9.88
C SER A 110 14.43 -6.18 -9.41
N GLY A 111 15.16 -7.07 -8.81
CA GLY A 111 16.51 -6.78 -8.41
C GLY A 111 16.59 -6.23 -7.00
N ALA A 112 17.62 -5.45 -6.74
CA ALA A 112 17.95 -5.01 -5.39
C ALA A 112 17.20 -3.76 -4.95
N ASP A 113 16.27 -3.35 -5.74
CA ASP A 113 15.56 -2.12 -5.41
C ASP A 113 14.82 -2.17 -4.11
#